data_7d8208b421a295d99f903320d22c7887
#
_entry.id   7d8208b421a295d99f903320d22c7887
#
_cell.length_a   1.000
_cell.length_b   1.000
_cell.length_c   1.000
_cell.angle_alpha   90.00
_cell.angle_beta   90.00
_cell.angle_gamma   90.00
#
_symmetry.space_group_name_H-M   'P 1'
#
loop_
_entity.id
_entity.type
_entity.pdbx_description
1 polymer ?
#
loop_
_entity_poly.entity_id
_entity_poly.type
_entity_poly.pdbx_seq_one_letter_code
_entity_poly.pdbx_strand_id
1 'polypeptide(L)'
;LSNASEYVQGLYGDVTNVLRGTLLMQPTIKAYDNSTWVLDNLVGIANNFNYDSYGYGVYYDTVHGDISASNPLLVNNLLKRNTRVDRFVGTASADVDLLKMIGVDSKNHKLNYKVNLSYSKTHCKDFTWIPAWVQSNRVYLAKSNERLTKASRSYADALIENVLTYDATVGKHHFNLVAGQTYEEENTDLLTGWGVNFTEPYFLQLQNAANTYAESFEYKHTILSYIGRINYNYDDRYLFSATVRRDGSSRLSKNIRWGTFPSVSLGWRFDKETFFPFNRNIVNMFKVRASYGELGNENIGEYMYQAVMARNNMTY
;
A
#
# COMPACT_ATOMS: atom_id res chain seq x y z
N LEU A 1 1.35 -1.09 1.36
CA LEU A 1 0.04 -1.43 1.97
C LEU A 1 0.12 -2.55 3.02
N SER A 2 1.12 -3.42 2.98
CA SER A 2 1.37 -4.44 4.02
C SER A 2 1.76 -3.85 5.39
N ASN A 3 2.32 -2.65 5.42
CA ASN A 3 2.73 -2.00 6.68
C ASN A 3 1.58 -1.37 7.47
N ALA A 4 0.43 -1.12 6.85
CA ALA A 4 -0.74 -0.67 7.58
C ALA A 4 -1.32 -1.81 8.44
N SER A 5 -1.17 -3.07 8.04
CA SER A 5 -1.62 -4.22 8.82
C SER A 5 -0.73 -4.53 10.02
N GLU A 6 0.58 -4.35 9.91
CA GLU A 6 1.48 -4.44 11.08
C GLU A 6 1.24 -3.31 12.07
N TYR A 7 0.95 -2.11 11.58
CA TYR A 7 0.57 -0.99 12.45
C TYR A 7 -0.78 -1.21 13.13
N VAL A 8 -1.73 -1.84 12.45
CA VAL A 8 -3.05 -2.19 13.00
C VAL A 8 -2.98 -3.41 13.92
N GLN A 9 -2.13 -4.41 13.62
CA GLN A 9 -1.87 -5.51 14.56
C GLN A 9 -1.15 -5.01 15.81
N GLY A 10 -0.22 -4.06 15.69
CA GLY A 10 0.38 -3.38 16.83
C GLY A 10 -0.62 -2.61 17.70
N LEU A 11 -1.77 -2.18 17.15
CA LEU A 11 -2.82 -1.52 17.91
C LEU A 11 -3.60 -2.46 18.85
N TYR A 12 -3.72 -3.73 18.54
CA TYR A 12 -4.57 -4.67 19.29
C TYR A 12 -3.84 -5.80 20.01
N GLY A 13 -2.59 -6.06 19.70
CA GLY A 13 -1.85 -7.22 20.24
C GLY A 13 -0.49 -6.92 20.84
N ASP A 14 0.13 -5.80 20.52
CA ASP A 14 1.49 -5.51 20.93
C ASP A 14 1.53 -4.73 22.25
N VAL A 15 2.14 -5.32 23.29
CA VAL A 15 2.39 -4.68 24.57
C VAL A 15 3.31 -3.45 24.47
N THR A 16 3.99 -3.27 23.33
CA THR A 16 4.86 -2.11 23.05
C THR A 16 4.11 -0.92 22.48
N ASN A 17 2.79 -1.00 22.29
CA ASN A 17 1.99 0.11 21.77
C ASN A 17 1.74 1.15 22.87
N VAL A 18 2.34 2.32 22.71
CA VAL A 18 2.25 3.44 23.69
C VAL A 18 0.80 3.88 23.92
N LEU A 19 0.01 4.00 22.86
CA LEU A 19 -1.39 4.44 22.96
C LEU A 19 -2.24 3.42 23.72
N ARG A 20 -2.08 2.13 23.42
CA ARG A 20 -2.75 1.06 24.14
C ARG A 20 -2.33 1.05 25.60
N GLY A 21 -1.01 1.16 25.88
CA GLY A 21 -0.47 1.24 27.21
C GLY A 21 -1.11 2.39 28.00
N THR A 22 -1.21 3.56 27.40
CA THR A 22 -1.81 4.75 28.04
C THR A 22 -3.29 4.55 28.36
N LEU A 23 -4.04 3.90 27.47
CA LEU A 23 -5.49 3.66 27.65
C LEU A 23 -5.80 2.57 28.67
N LEU A 24 -4.91 1.58 28.81
CA LEU A 24 -5.11 0.43 29.70
C LEU A 24 -4.47 0.63 31.08
N MET A 25 -3.55 1.57 31.22
CA MET A 25 -2.86 1.85 32.45
C MET A 25 -3.81 2.51 33.46
N GLN A 26 -3.88 1.99 34.66
CA GLN A 26 -4.66 2.62 35.74
C GLN A 26 -4.01 3.95 36.15
N PRO A 27 -4.79 5.02 36.36
CA PRO A 27 -4.25 6.34 36.72
C PRO A 27 -3.55 6.38 38.10
N THR A 28 -3.76 5.35 38.92
CA THR A 28 -3.14 5.21 40.26
C THR A 28 -1.71 4.66 40.19
N ILE A 29 -1.27 4.15 39.03
CA ILE A 29 0.07 3.59 38.89
C ILE A 29 1.08 4.71 38.71
N LYS A 30 2.12 4.69 39.52
CA LYS A 30 3.20 5.66 39.43
C LYS A 30 3.96 5.48 38.09
N ALA A 31 4.28 6.59 37.48
CA ALA A 31 5.12 6.60 36.26
C ALA A 31 6.51 6.01 36.52
N TYR A 32 7.04 6.29 37.73
CA TYR A 32 8.31 5.77 38.22
C TYR A 32 8.08 5.17 39.60
N ASP A 33 8.58 3.97 39.81
CA ASP A 33 8.46 3.28 41.11
C ASP A 33 9.73 2.50 41.42
N ASN A 34 10.47 2.98 42.43
CA ASN A 34 11.66 2.35 42.95
C ASN A 34 11.38 1.73 44.33
N SER A 35 10.12 1.40 44.64
CA SER A 35 9.79 0.80 45.93
C SER A 35 10.46 -0.57 46.09
N THR A 36 10.88 -0.86 47.33
CA THR A 36 11.45 -2.16 47.70
C THR A 36 10.51 -3.32 47.36
N TRP A 37 9.19 -3.09 47.41
CA TRP A 37 8.22 -4.10 47.07
C TRP A 37 8.31 -4.52 45.58
N VAL A 38 8.45 -3.55 44.69
CA VAL A 38 8.63 -3.83 43.26
C VAL A 38 9.93 -4.58 43.02
N LEU A 39 11.00 -4.15 43.67
CA LEU A 39 12.31 -4.80 43.57
C LEU A 39 12.26 -6.23 44.15
N ASP A 40 11.71 -6.43 45.34
CA ASP A 40 11.68 -7.73 46.01
C ASP A 40 10.76 -8.75 45.31
N ASN A 41 9.58 -8.32 44.81
CA ASN A 41 8.63 -9.23 44.18
C ASN A 41 8.96 -9.53 42.72
N LEU A 42 9.67 -8.65 42.06
CA LEU A 42 10.08 -8.88 40.65
C LEU A 42 11.45 -9.54 40.56
N VAL A 43 12.34 -9.31 41.50
CA VAL A 43 13.68 -9.93 41.58
C VAL A 43 13.58 -11.44 41.79
N GLY A 44 12.58 -11.93 42.54
CA GLY A 44 12.36 -13.37 42.74
C GLY A 44 12.01 -14.12 41.45
N ILE A 45 11.47 -13.44 40.44
CA ILE A 45 11.10 -14.00 39.12
C ILE A 45 12.22 -13.78 38.09
N ALA A 46 13.09 -12.80 38.33
CA ALA A 46 14.03 -12.31 37.35
C ALA A 46 15.41 -11.99 37.94
N ASN A 47 16.12 -13.03 38.41
CA ASN A 47 17.48 -12.93 38.93
C ASN A 47 18.53 -12.23 38.04
N ASN A 48 18.14 -11.60 36.94
CA ASN A 48 19.01 -10.94 35.98
C ASN A 48 18.49 -9.58 35.48
N PHE A 49 17.56 -8.93 36.19
CA PHE A 49 17.06 -7.62 35.76
C PHE A 49 17.66 -6.50 36.56
N ASN A 50 18.39 -5.63 35.90
CA ASN A 50 18.81 -4.35 36.43
C ASN A 50 17.62 -3.37 36.33
N TYR A 51 16.61 -3.57 37.17
CA TYR A 51 15.44 -2.69 37.29
C TYR A 51 15.84 -1.27 37.64
N ASP A 52 16.88 -1.15 38.47
CA ASP A 52 17.42 0.12 38.92
C ASP A 52 17.92 1.02 37.79
N SER A 53 18.17 0.46 36.62
CA SER A 53 18.70 1.24 35.49
C SER A 53 17.67 2.19 34.88
N TYR A 54 16.38 1.95 35.01
CA TYR A 54 15.36 2.70 34.32
C TYR A 54 14.30 3.36 35.18
N GLY A 55 14.07 2.87 36.42
CA GLY A 55 13.18 3.50 37.39
C GLY A 55 11.71 3.63 36.96
N TYR A 56 11.24 2.87 36.01
CA TYR A 56 9.86 2.95 35.51
C TYR A 56 8.93 2.05 36.30
N GLY A 57 7.76 2.58 36.65
CA GLY A 57 6.71 1.81 37.32
C GLY A 57 6.22 0.64 36.44
N VAL A 58 6.00 -0.49 37.07
CA VAL A 58 5.48 -1.70 36.42
C VAL A 58 4.05 -1.93 36.88
N TYR A 59 3.16 -2.16 35.94
CA TYR A 59 1.77 -2.52 36.24
C TYR A 59 1.66 -4.02 36.49
N TYR A 60 1.18 -4.39 37.64
CA TYR A 60 0.82 -5.75 38.01
C TYR A 60 -0.56 -5.76 38.65
N ASP A 61 -1.52 -6.41 38.02
CA ASP A 61 -2.84 -6.64 38.59
C ASP A 61 -2.81 -7.95 39.37
N THR A 62 -2.74 -7.81 40.72
CA THR A 62 -2.73 -8.95 41.63
C THR A 62 -4.08 -9.65 41.72
N VAL A 63 -5.17 -9.00 41.28
CA VAL A 63 -6.54 -9.52 41.43
C VAL A 63 -6.93 -10.38 40.22
N HIS A 64 -6.54 -9.98 39.02
CA HIS A 64 -6.94 -10.64 37.76
C HIS A 64 -5.80 -11.39 37.08
N GLY A 65 -4.56 -11.25 37.54
CA GLY A 65 -3.38 -11.90 36.94
C GLY A 65 -3.10 -11.53 35.50
N ASP A 66 -3.76 -10.49 35.00
CA ASP A 66 -3.67 -10.06 33.60
C ASP A 66 -2.91 -8.74 33.51
N ILE A 67 -1.68 -8.81 33.05
CA ILE A 67 -0.86 -7.64 32.79
C ILE A 67 -0.93 -7.38 31.29
N SER A 68 -1.81 -6.48 30.89
CA SER A 68 -2.12 -6.25 29.49
C SER A 68 -1.35 -5.10 28.84
N ALA A 69 -0.54 -4.35 29.61
CA ALA A 69 0.15 -3.17 29.07
C ALA A 69 1.51 -2.93 29.74
N SER A 70 2.50 -2.57 28.94
CA SER A 70 3.76 -2.00 29.41
C SER A 70 3.60 -0.53 29.81
N ASN A 71 4.46 -0.03 30.71
CA ASN A 71 4.48 1.39 31.04
C ASN A 71 4.73 2.23 29.74
N PRO A 72 3.81 3.12 29.35
CA PRO A 72 3.94 3.87 28.11
C PRO A 72 5.14 4.81 28.08
N LEU A 73 5.57 5.32 29.24
CA LEU A 73 6.78 6.14 29.35
C LEU A 73 8.05 5.33 29.08
N LEU A 74 8.12 4.09 29.58
CA LEU A 74 9.21 3.16 29.28
C LEU A 74 9.31 2.91 27.79
N VAL A 75 8.20 2.57 27.16
CA VAL A 75 8.16 2.30 25.71
C VAL A 75 8.57 3.54 24.92
N ASN A 76 8.04 4.72 25.28
CA ASN A 76 8.33 5.97 24.57
C ASN A 76 9.80 6.40 24.70
N ASN A 77 10.43 6.16 25.83
CA ASN A 77 11.79 6.62 26.07
C ASN A 77 12.86 5.62 25.63
N LEU A 78 12.58 4.32 25.70
CA LEU A 78 13.58 3.29 25.42
C LEU A 78 13.47 2.69 24.01
N LEU A 79 12.26 2.59 23.46
CA LEU A 79 12.08 2.13 22.09
C LEU A 79 12.56 3.20 21.11
N LYS A 80 13.52 2.84 20.25
CA LYS A 80 14.00 3.73 19.20
C LYS A 80 13.49 3.21 17.85
N ARG A 81 12.65 4.01 17.19
CA ARG A 81 12.19 3.74 15.83
C ARG A 81 12.51 4.93 14.95
N ASN A 82 13.08 4.67 13.79
CA ASN A 82 13.33 5.67 12.77
C ASN A 82 13.11 5.05 11.40
N THR A 83 12.29 5.70 10.59
CA THR A 83 12.09 5.35 9.19
C THR A 83 12.49 6.55 8.34
N ARG A 84 13.46 6.33 7.45
CA ARG A 84 13.83 7.29 6.42
C ARG A 84 13.22 6.84 5.11
N VAL A 85 12.51 7.75 4.45
CA VAL A 85 11.89 7.53 3.14
C VAL A 85 12.48 8.51 2.14
N ASP A 86 13.11 7.99 1.11
CA ASP A 86 13.57 8.75 -0.03
C ASP A 86 12.70 8.38 -1.23
N ARG A 87 11.98 9.35 -1.80
CA ARG A 87 11.08 9.13 -2.94
C ARG A 87 11.44 10.00 -4.12
N PHE A 88 11.60 9.36 -5.27
CA PHE A 88 11.75 10.01 -6.57
C PHE A 88 10.51 9.73 -7.41
N VAL A 89 9.97 10.74 -8.08
CA VAL A 89 8.89 10.60 -9.07
C VAL A 89 9.26 11.46 -10.27
N GLY A 90 9.26 10.85 -11.44
CA GLY A 90 9.48 11.52 -12.70
C GLY A 90 8.41 11.14 -13.72
N THR A 91 7.85 12.12 -14.42
CA THR A 91 6.92 11.92 -15.51
C THR A 91 7.36 12.73 -16.72
N ALA A 92 7.20 12.16 -17.90
CA ALA A 92 7.41 12.85 -19.17
C ALA A 92 6.25 12.49 -20.11
N SER A 93 5.78 13.47 -20.88
CA SER A 93 4.76 13.22 -21.89
C SER A 93 5.06 13.98 -23.17
N ALA A 94 4.73 13.37 -24.29
CA ALA A 94 4.75 14.00 -25.60
C ALA A 94 3.38 13.79 -26.25
N ASP A 95 2.84 14.85 -26.84
CA ASP A 95 1.57 14.85 -27.56
C ASP A 95 1.82 15.47 -28.95
N VAL A 96 1.51 14.71 -30.01
CA VAL A 96 1.79 15.07 -31.38
C VAL A 96 0.52 14.96 -32.21
N ASP A 97 0.13 16.05 -32.88
CA ASP A 97 -0.92 16.05 -33.86
C ASP A 97 -0.36 15.52 -35.19
N LEU A 98 -0.67 14.25 -35.50
CA LEU A 98 -0.12 13.55 -36.69
C LEU A 98 -0.64 14.14 -37.99
N LEU A 99 -1.87 14.67 -38.04
CA LEU A 99 -2.39 15.29 -39.25
C LEU A 99 -1.64 16.59 -39.58
N LYS A 100 -1.39 17.42 -38.60
CA LYS A 100 -0.59 18.63 -38.77
C LYS A 100 0.85 18.32 -39.16
N MET A 101 1.42 17.27 -38.58
CA MET A 101 2.78 16.85 -38.93
C MET A 101 2.95 16.45 -40.40
N ILE A 102 1.92 15.88 -41.02
CA ILE A 102 1.92 15.54 -42.44
C ILE A 102 1.35 16.65 -43.35
N GLY A 103 1.15 17.86 -42.79
CA GLY A 103 0.67 19.03 -43.54
C GLY A 103 -0.83 19.09 -43.80
N VAL A 104 -1.62 18.26 -43.10
CA VAL A 104 -3.09 18.28 -43.17
C VAL A 104 -3.64 19.12 -42.05
N ASP A 105 -3.99 20.36 -42.28
CA ASP A 105 -4.68 21.22 -41.31
C ASP A 105 -6.19 21.14 -41.54
N SER A 106 -6.88 20.35 -40.72
CA SER A 106 -8.32 20.15 -40.79
C SER A 106 -8.97 20.58 -39.49
N LYS A 107 -10.00 21.44 -39.58
CA LYS A 107 -10.81 21.82 -38.43
C LYS A 107 -11.73 20.69 -37.95
N ASN A 108 -12.04 19.75 -38.83
CA ASN A 108 -13.03 18.69 -38.57
C ASN A 108 -12.42 17.35 -38.21
N HIS A 109 -11.11 17.19 -38.40
CA HIS A 109 -10.39 15.95 -38.16
C HIS A 109 -9.13 16.24 -37.36
N LYS A 110 -8.89 15.47 -36.34
CA LYS A 110 -7.68 15.54 -35.50
C LYS A 110 -7.20 14.13 -35.18
N LEU A 111 -5.92 13.89 -35.36
CA LEU A 111 -5.30 12.61 -35.00
C LEU A 111 -4.11 12.87 -34.11
N ASN A 112 -4.28 12.60 -32.81
CA ASN A 112 -3.27 12.82 -31.83
C ASN A 112 -2.66 11.50 -31.38
N TYR A 113 -1.33 11.47 -31.30
CA TYR A 113 -0.58 10.42 -30.62
C TYR A 113 0.09 10.97 -29.38
N LYS A 114 -0.23 10.35 -28.24
CA LYS A 114 0.32 10.74 -26.94
C LYS A 114 1.10 9.59 -26.32
N VAL A 115 2.31 9.88 -25.88
CA VAL A 115 3.13 8.98 -25.07
C VAL A 115 3.25 9.57 -23.67
N ASN A 116 3.00 8.77 -22.64
CA ASN A 116 3.28 9.10 -21.26
C ASN A 116 4.29 8.09 -20.71
N LEU A 117 5.31 8.61 -20.07
CA LEU A 117 6.31 7.84 -19.33
C LEU A 117 6.26 8.28 -17.89
N SER A 118 6.15 7.33 -16.96
CA SER A 118 6.21 7.60 -15.53
C SER A 118 7.14 6.60 -14.87
N TYR A 119 7.96 7.11 -13.96
CA TYR A 119 8.81 6.29 -13.12
C TYR A 119 8.77 6.82 -11.71
N SER A 120 8.50 5.95 -10.75
CA SER A 120 8.63 6.25 -9.34
C SER A 120 9.54 5.25 -8.65
N LYS A 121 10.36 5.74 -7.71
CA LYS A 121 11.17 4.89 -6.85
C LYS A 121 11.08 5.39 -5.42
N THR A 122 10.63 4.51 -4.53
CA THR A 122 10.58 4.77 -3.09
C THR A 122 11.57 3.85 -2.40
N HIS A 123 12.47 4.40 -1.63
CA HIS A 123 13.41 3.65 -0.81
C HIS A 123 13.18 3.98 0.66
N CYS A 124 12.88 2.95 1.45
CA CYS A 124 12.65 3.07 2.89
C CYS A 124 13.77 2.37 3.65
N LYS A 125 14.33 3.06 4.64
CA LYS A 125 15.27 2.48 5.61
C LYS A 125 14.63 2.53 6.98
N ASP A 126 14.41 1.38 7.57
CA ASP A 126 13.86 1.26 8.91
C ASP A 126 14.94 0.87 9.89
N PHE A 127 14.88 1.47 11.04
CA PHE A 127 15.68 1.16 12.19
C PHE A 127 14.75 1.02 13.40
N THR A 128 14.81 -0.13 14.08
CA THR A 128 14.05 -0.37 15.31
C THR A 128 14.98 -1.00 16.32
N TRP A 129 15.16 -0.34 17.45
CA TRP A 129 15.85 -0.88 18.63
C TRP A 129 14.85 -1.07 19.76
N ILE A 130 14.76 -2.29 20.25
CA ILE A 130 13.99 -2.68 21.41
C ILE A 130 15.00 -3.12 22.46
N PRO A 131 15.22 -2.35 23.53
CA PRO A 131 16.12 -2.78 24.61
C PRO A 131 15.52 -3.93 25.38
N ALA A 132 16.33 -4.63 26.17
CA ALA A 132 15.84 -5.59 27.12
C ALA A 132 15.00 -4.87 28.18
N TRP A 133 13.75 -5.23 28.28
CA TRP A 133 12.87 -4.79 29.35
C TRP A 133 11.96 -5.92 29.79
N VAL A 134 11.30 -5.72 30.94
CA VAL A 134 10.29 -6.67 31.37
C VAL A 134 9.01 -6.41 30.60
N GLN A 135 8.58 -7.42 29.86
CA GLN A 135 7.26 -7.46 29.27
C GLN A 135 6.31 -8.21 30.18
N SER A 136 5.14 -7.67 30.39
CA SER A 136 4.07 -8.42 31.01
C SER A 136 3.44 -9.35 29.97
N ASN A 137 3.51 -10.64 30.22
CA ASN A 137 2.68 -11.62 29.52
C ASN A 137 1.61 -12.12 30.50
N ARG A 138 0.46 -12.54 30.01
CA ARG A 138 -0.76 -12.82 30.79
C ARG A 138 -0.60 -13.59 32.12
N VAL A 139 0.52 -14.24 32.34
CA VAL A 139 0.75 -15.08 33.54
C VAL A 139 2.13 -14.88 34.14
N TYR A 140 3.12 -14.35 33.38
CA TYR A 140 4.50 -14.22 33.85
C TYR A 140 5.13 -12.94 33.31
N LEU A 141 5.93 -12.29 34.16
CA LEU A 141 6.87 -11.27 33.74
C LEU A 141 8.00 -11.95 32.97
N ALA A 142 8.00 -11.77 31.65
CA ALA A 142 9.05 -12.33 30.81
C ALA A 142 10.05 -11.25 30.42
N LYS A 143 11.34 -11.57 30.47
CA LYS A 143 12.38 -10.75 29.88
C LYS A 143 12.28 -10.84 28.36
N SER A 144 12.07 -9.71 27.68
CA SER A 144 12.38 -9.64 26.28
C SER A 144 13.89 -9.50 26.09
N ASN A 145 14.45 -10.27 25.18
CA ASN A 145 15.81 -10.00 24.74
C ASN A 145 15.82 -8.70 23.94
N GLU A 146 16.88 -7.92 24.09
CA GLU A 146 17.10 -6.77 23.23
C GLU A 146 17.14 -7.22 21.76
N ARG A 147 16.53 -6.41 20.93
CA ARG A 147 16.45 -6.68 19.50
C ARG A 147 16.72 -5.42 18.67
N LEU A 148 17.66 -5.52 17.76
CA LEU A 148 17.87 -4.54 16.72
C LEU A 148 17.33 -5.09 15.40
N THR A 149 16.45 -4.34 14.75
CA THR A 149 15.97 -4.63 13.40
C THR A 149 16.36 -3.50 12.47
N LYS A 150 16.95 -3.83 11.34
CA LYS A 150 17.23 -2.92 10.24
C LYS A 150 16.59 -3.50 8.97
N ALA A 151 15.76 -2.71 8.29
CA ALA A 151 15.19 -3.10 7.03
C ALA A 151 15.48 -2.08 5.94
N SER A 152 15.68 -2.58 4.74
CA SER A 152 15.82 -1.81 3.51
C SER A 152 14.74 -2.27 2.54
N ARG A 153 13.85 -1.37 2.13
CA ARG A 153 12.73 -1.67 1.22
C ARG A 153 12.81 -0.74 0.03
N SER A 154 12.73 -1.29 -1.14
CA SER A 154 12.72 -0.54 -2.39
C SER A 154 11.49 -0.92 -3.20
N TYR A 155 10.74 0.09 -3.61
CA TYR A 155 9.59 -0.04 -4.49
C TYR A 155 9.86 0.79 -5.73
N ALA A 156 9.79 0.20 -6.90
CA ALA A 156 10.00 0.89 -8.17
C ALA A 156 8.85 0.58 -9.11
N ASP A 157 8.21 1.63 -9.64
CA ASP A 157 7.10 1.53 -10.55
C ASP A 157 7.46 2.24 -11.85
N ALA A 158 7.28 1.57 -12.97
CA ALA A 158 7.46 2.12 -14.30
C ALA A 158 6.17 1.95 -15.11
N LEU A 159 5.73 3.03 -15.75
CA LEU A 159 4.54 3.07 -16.57
C LEU A 159 4.88 3.67 -17.94
N ILE A 160 4.46 2.98 -19.00
CA ILE A 160 4.52 3.46 -20.37
C ILE A 160 3.12 3.37 -20.96
N GLU A 161 2.59 4.50 -21.40
CA GLU A 161 1.29 4.56 -22.07
C GLU A 161 1.44 5.15 -23.47
N ASN A 162 0.86 4.47 -24.44
CA ASN A 162 0.74 4.92 -25.83
C ASN A 162 -0.73 5.08 -26.14
N VAL A 163 -1.16 6.27 -26.53
CA VAL A 163 -2.57 6.57 -26.81
C VAL A 163 -2.70 7.27 -28.15
N LEU A 164 -3.46 6.67 -29.04
CA LEU A 164 -3.85 7.25 -30.32
C LEU A 164 -5.32 7.67 -30.23
N THR A 165 -5.59 8.94 -30.48
CA THR A 165 -6.93 9.52 -30.44
C THR A 165 -7.26 10.14 -31.79
N TYR A 166 -8.38 9.73 -32.37
CA TYR A 166 -8.93 10.33 -33.60
C TYR A 166 -10.27 10.98 -33.31
N ASP A 167 -10.33 12.27 -33.52
CA ASP A 167 -11.54 13.08 -33.43
C ASP A 167 -12.00 13.49 -34.83
N ALA A 168 -13.30 13.29 -35.10
CA ALA A 168 -13.89 13.68 -36.36
C ALA A 168 -15.29 14.26 -36.18
N THR A 169 -15.58 15.37 -36.85
CA THR A 169 -16.89 16.01 -36.87
C THR A 169 -17.36 16.14 -38.32
N VAL A 170 -18.45 15.46 -38.66
CA VAL A 170 -19.05 15.50 -40.03
C VAL A 170 -20.53 15.88 -39.88
N GLY A 171 -20.86 17.14 -40.15
CA GLY A 171 -22.21 17.67 -39.94
C GLY A 171 -22.62 17.58 -38.50
N LYS A 172 -23.64 16.77 -38.20
CA LYS A 172 -24.15 16.54 -36.82
C LYS A 172 -23.52 15.35 -36.13
N HIS A 173 -22.61 14.65 -36.80
CA HIS A 173 -21.95 13.46 -36.27
C HIS A 173 -20.58 13.82 -35.69
N HIS A 174 -20.38 13.46 -34.45
CA HIS A 174 -19.08 13.60 -33.82
C HIS A 174 -18.59 12.22 -33.35
N PHE A 175 -17.37 11.86 -33.73
CA PHE A 175 -16.69 10.62 -33.42
C PHE A 175 -15.42 10.93 -32.63
N ASN A 176 -15.20 10.21 -31.54
CA ASN A 176 -13.93 10.16 -30.86
C ASN A 176 -13.52 8.68 -30.69
N LEU A 177 -12.46 8.30 -31.41
CA LEU A 177 -11.90 6.94 -31.35
C LEU A 177 -10.60 6.97 -30.60
N VAL A 178 -10.43 6.03 -29.66
CA VAL A 178 -9.21 5.88 -28.86
C VAL A 178 -8.70 4.47 -28.99
N ALA A 179 -7.42 4.34 -29.29
CA ALA A 179 -6.68 3.08 -29.18
C ALA A 179 -5.48 3.31 -28.25
N GLY A 180 -5.30 2.45 -27.27
CA GLY A 180 -4.24 2.62 -26.30
C GLY A 180 -3.56 1.31 -25.94
N GLN A 181 -2.30 1.44 -25.53
CA GLN A 181 -1.49 0.38 -24.96
C GLN A 181 -0.84 0.92 -23.69
N THR A 182 -0.93 0.16 -22.61
CA THR A 182 -0.29 0.50 -21.33
C THR A 182 0.57 -0.67 -20.89
N TYR A 183 1.81 -0.40 -20.52
CA TYR A 183 2.69 -1.35 -19.84
C TYR A 183 3.07 -0.78 -18.48
N GLU A 184 2.79 -1.55 -17.46
CA GLU A 184 3.10 -1.22 -16.06
C GLU A 184 3.98 -2.31 -15.48
N GLU A 185 5.01 -1.90 -14.74
CA GLU A 185 5.95 -2.78 -14.07
C GLU A 185 6.20 -2.28 -12.66
N GLU A 186 5.89 -3.12 -11.69
CA GLU A 186 6.15 -2.90 -10.26
C GLU A 186 7.24 -3.85 -9.79
N ASN A 187 8.30 -3.32 -9.19
CA ASN A 187 9.37 -4.10 -8.59
C ASN A 187 9.45 -3.80 -7.10
N THR A 188 9.44 -4.83 -6.28
CA THR A 188 9.64 -4.71 -4.84
C THR A 188 10.83 -5.56 -4.41
N ASP A 189 11.73 -4.94 -3.66
CA ASP A 189 12.89 -5.57 -3.04
C ASP A 189 12.87 -5.24 -1.54
N LEU A 190 12.92 -6.28 -0.71
CA LEU A 190 12.89 -6.20 0.75
C LEU A 190 14.04 -7.01 1.33
N LEU A 191 14.86 -6.35 2.13
CA LEU A 191 15.89 -6.96 2.95
C LEU A 191 15.67 -6.55 4.40
N THR A 192 15.47 -7.51 5.29
CA THR A 192 15.36 -7.30 6.74
C THR A 192 16.44 -8.11 7.45
N GLY A 193 17.20 -7.44 8.30
CA GLY A 193 18.13 -8.08 9.22
C GLY A 193 17.77 -7.75 10.66
N TRP A 194 17.87 -8.73 11.55
CA TRP A 194 17.72 -8.47 12.98
C TRP A 194 18.74 -9.25 13.79
N GLY A 195 19.07 -8.69 14.94
CA GLY A 195 20.00 -9.29 15.89
C GLY A 195 19.44 -9.21 17.32
N VAL A 196 19.83 -10.19 18.12
CA VAL A 196 19.46 -10.31 19.54
C VAL A 196 20.68 -10.66 20.38
N ASN A 197 20.59 -10.43 21.71
CA ASN A 197 21.66 -10.70 22.68
C ASN A 197 22.91 -9.87 22.37
N PHE A 198 22.79 -8.57 22.60
CA PHE A 198 23.89 -7.61 22.43
C PHE A 198 24.78 -7.59 23.67
N THR A 199 26.10 -7.74 23.49
CA THR A 199 27.06 -7.60 24.58
C THR A 199 27.13 -6.14 25.07
N GLU A 200 27.08 -5.21 24.11
CA GLU A 200 27.18 -3.77 24.38
C GLU A 200 25.98 -3.04 23.74
N PRO A 201 24.98 -2.63 24.52
CA PRO A 201 23.76 -2.02 24.00
C PRO A 201 23.97 -0.59 23.44
N TYR A 202 25.18 -0.05 23.51
CA TYR A 202 25.52 1.27 22.97
C TYR A 202 25.88 1.23 21.48
N PHE A 203 26.37 0.07 20.98
CA PHE A 203 26.74 -0.11 19.57
C PHE A 203 25.64 -0.82 18.80
N LEU A 204 24.68 -0.04 18.30
CA LEU A 204 23.50 -0.56 17.60
C LEU A 204 23.81 -0.92 16.14
N GLN A 205 24.68 -1.93 15.98
CA GLN A 205 25.03 -2.54 14.70
C GLN A 205 24.76 -4.06 14.80
N LEU A 206 24.22 -4.65 13.72
CA LEU A 206 23.83 -6.07 13.71
C LEU A 206 25.01 -7.00 14.02
N GLN A 207 26.20 -6.66 13.58
CA GLN A 207 27.41 -7.43 13.83
C GLN A 207 27.80 -7.58 15.32
N ASN A 208 27.23 -6.74 16.19
CA ASN A 208 27.50 -6.79 17.62
C ASN A 208 26.50 -7.66 18.40
N ALA A 209 25.50 -8.20 17.71
CA ALA A 209 24.57 -9.16 18.26
C ALA A 209 25.20 -10.57 18.29
N ALA A 210 24.95 -11.31 19.36
CA ALA A 210 25.42 -12.70 19.45
C ALA A 210 24.72 -13.60 18.42
N ASN A 211 23.45 -13.30 18.09
CA ASN A 211 22.71 -14.02 17.08
C ASN A 211 22.13 -13.03 16.08
N THR A 212 22.38 -13.27 14.81
CA THR A 212 21.88 -12.44 13.71
C THR A 212 21.07 -13.28 12.73
N TYR A 213 20.03 -12.68 12.18
CA TYR A 213 19.13 -13.28 11.22
C TYR A 213 18.88 -12.30 10.09
N ALA A 214 18.60 -12.84 8.90
CA ALA A 214 18.21 -12.01 7.76
C ALA A 214 17.18 -12.76 6.91
N GLU A 215 16.31 -11.98 6.29
CA GLU A 215 15.36 -12.46 5.28
C GLU A 215 15.29 -11.47 4.13
N SER A 216 15.04 -11.95 2.94
CA SER A 216 14.87 -11.12 1.76
C SER A 216 13.76 -11.65 0.87
N PHE A 217 13.03 -10.73 0.25
CA PHE A 217 12.01 -11.02 -0.74
C PHE A 217 12.18 -10.06 -1.91
N GLU A 218 12.05 -10.61 -3.11
CA GLU A 218 12.01 -9.83 -4.34
C GLU A 218 10.85 -10.34 -5.18
N TYR A 219 10.03 -9.44 -5.67
CA TYR A 219 8.99 -9.78 -6.61
C TYR A 219 8.76 -8.68 -7.63
N LYS A 220 8.32 -9.13 -8.79
CA LYS A 220 8.04 -8.29 -9.93
C LYS A 220 6.63 -8.57 -10.42
N HIS A 221 5.85 -7.51 -10.54
CA HIS A 221 4.52 -7.52 -11.12
C HIS A 221 4.50 -6.75 -12.43
N THR A 222 3.84 -7.28 -13.45
CA THR A 222 3.69 -6.61 -14.73
C THR A 222 2.27 -6.73 -15.25
N ILE A 223 1.75 -5.63 -15.78
CA ILE A 223 0.46 -5.58 -16.48
C ILE A 223 0.69 -5.01 -17.89
N LEU A 224 0.18 -5.71 -18.89
CA LEU A 224 0.11 -5.21 -20.24
C LEU A 224 -1.36 -5.10 -20.65
N SER A 225 -1.77 -3.89 -21.02
CA SER A 225 -3.17 -3.59 -21.33
C SER A 225 -3.31 -3.01 -22.73
N TYR A 226 -4.38 -3.39 -23.40
CA TYR A 226 -4.85 -2.78 -24.65
C TYR A 226 -6.25 -2.25 -24.45
N ILE A 227 -6.52 -1.05 -24.93
CA ILE A 227 -7.83 -0.41 -24.86
C ILE A 227 -8.26 0.09 -26.22
N GLY A 228 -9.50 -0.18 -26.57
CA GLY A 228 -10.20 0.43 -27.69
C GLY A 228 -11.48 1.09 -27.22
N ARG A 229 -11.72 2.32 -27.60
CA ARG A 229 -12.94 3.05 -27.24
C ARG A 229 -13.47 3.81 -28.45
N ILE A 230 -14.76 3.78 -28.61
CA ILE A 230 -15.51 4.62 -29.51
C ILE A 230 -16.52 5.45 -28.71
N ASN A 231 -16.48 6.75 -28.88
CA ASN A 231 -17.53 7.65 -28.43
C ASN A 231 -18.16 8.27 -29.67
N TYR A 232 -19.47 8.20 -29.73
CA TYR A 232 -20.26 8.77 -30.84
C TYR A 232 -21.33 9.69 -30.26
N ASN A 233 -21.45 10.85 -30.88
CA ASN A 233 -22.44 11.84 -30.50
C ASN A 233 -23.14 12.34 -31.78
N TYR A 234 -24.47 12.24 -31.81
CA TYR A 234 -25.30 12.78 -32.86
C TYR A 234 -26.10 13.99 -32.38
N ASP A 235 -25.84 15.15 -32.98
CA ASP A 235 -26.53 16.41 -32.72
C ASP A 235 -26.62 16.78 -31.23
N ASP A 236 -25.65 16.34 -30.45
CA ASP A 236 -25.66 16.40 -28.96
C ASP A 236 -26.92 15.83 -28.29
N ARG A 237 -27.65 14.99 -28.99
CA ARG A 237 -28.87 14.33 -28.48
C ARG A 237 -28.64 12.89 -28.09
N TYR A 238 -28.04 12.13 -29.02
CA TYR A 238 -27.83 10.71 -28.85
C TYR A 238 -26.36 10.45 -28.68
N LEU A 239 -26.03 9.85 -27.56
CA LEU A 239 -24.68 9.59 -27.13
C LEU A 239 -24.49 8.07 -27.02
N PHE A 240 -23.46 7.58 -27.63
CA PHE A 240 -23.06 6.19 -27.56
C PHE A 240 -21.58 6.11 -27.18
N SER A 241 -21.24 5.19 -26.26
CA SER A 241 -19.84 4.85 -25.97
C SER A 241 -19.69 3.35 -25.84
N ALA A 242 -18.69 2.79 -26.48
CA ALA A 242 -18.29 1.40 -26.28
C ALA A 242 -16.80 1.36 -26.03
N THR A 243 -16.40 0.51 -25.06
CA THR A 243 -15.00 0.31 -24.70
C THR A 243 -14.73 -1.19 -24.58
N VAL A 244 -13.60 -1.62 -25.08
CA VAL A 244 -13.05 -2.95 -24.83
C VAL A 244 -11.66 -2.76 -24.26
N ARG A 245 -11.40 -3.36 -23.10
CA ARG A 245 -10.08 -3.42 -22.48
C ARG A 245 -9.65 -4.88 -22.36
N ARG A 246 -8.42 -5.14 -22.72
CA ARG A 246 -7.81 -6.46 -22.58
C ARG A 246 -6.53 -6.33 -21.78
N ASP A 247 -6.51 -6.97 -20.61
CA ASP A 247 -5.42 -6.88 -19.65
C ASP A 247 -4.76 -8.24 -19.47
N GLY A 248 -3.43 -8.23 -19.48
CA GLY A 248 -2.60 -9.40 -19.20
C GLY A 248 -1.76 -9.17 -17.95
N SER A 249 -2.02 -9.94 -16.89
CA SER A 249 -1.33 -9.82 -15.59
C SER A 249 -0.32 -10.94 -15.38
N SER A 250 0.86 -10.61 -14.84
CA SER A 250 1.87 -11.59 -14.45
C SER A 250 1.47 -12.44 -13.24
N ARG A 251 0.47 -12.00 -12.46
CA ARG A 251 -0.08 -12.77 -11.31
C ARG A 251 -0.82 -14.03 -11.73
N LEU A 252 -1.21 -14.10 -13.00
CA LEU A 252 -1.95 -15.23 -13.55
C LEU A 252 -1.06 -16.13 -14.40
N SER A 253 -1.39 -17.43 -14.44
CA SER A 253 -0.68 -18.38 -15.30
C SER A 253 -0.82 -18.03 -16.78
N LYS A 254 0.12 -18.49 -17.60
CA LYS A 254 0.15 -18.15 -19.04
C LYS A 254 -1.16 -18.44 -19.77
N ASN A 255 -1.89 -19.47 -19.37
CA ASN A 255 -3.12 -19.91 -20.04
C ASN A 255 -4.34 -19.04 -19.75
N ILE A 256 -4.37 -18.36 -18.58
CA ILE A 256 -5.50 -17.53 -18.11
C ILE A 256 -5.09 -16.09 -17.84
N ARG A 257 -3.90 -15.69 -18.30
CA ARG A 257 -3.30 -14.37 -18.02
C ARG A 257 -4.14 -13.21 -18.55
N TRP A 258 -4.84 -13.42 -19.66
CA TRP A 258 -5.55 -12.38 -20.37
C TRP A 258 -7.04 -12.36 -20.02
N GLY A 259 -7.50 -11.25 -19.47
CA GLY A 259 -8.91 -10.91 -19.30
C GLY A 259 -9.38 -9.90 -20.35
N THR A 260 -10.63 -9.97 -20.78
CA THR A 260 -11.24 -9.00 -21.69
C THR A 260 -12.48 -8.42 -21.04
N PHE A 261 -12.58 -7.11 -20.98
CA PHE A 261 -13.58 -6.37 -20.21
C PHE A 261 -14.30 -5.38 -21.14
N PRO A 262 -15.44 -5.77 -21.72
CA PRO A 262 -16.26 -4.88 -22.53
C PRO A 262 -17.13 -3.98 -21.67
N SER A 263 -17.42 -2.78 -22.19
CA SER A 263 -18.44 -1.90 -21.63
C SER A 263 -19.15 -1.13 -22.72
N VAL A 264 -20.43 -0.82 -22.49
CA VAL A 264 -21.25 -0.03 -23.40
C VAL A 264 -22.10 0.97 -22.60
N SER A 265 -22.30 2.15 -23.14
CA SER A 265 -23.12 3.20 -22.54
C SER A 265 -23.92 3.92 -23.60
N LEU A 266 -25.17 4.19 -23.29
CA LEU A 266 -26.10 4.97 -24.09
C LEU A 266 -26.53 6.20 -23.30
N GLY A 267 -26.67 7.32 -23.98
CA GLY A 267 -27.17 8.57 -23.39
C GLY A 267 -28.12 9.29 -24.34
N TRP A 268 -29.19 9.82 -23.78
CA TRP A 268 -30.18 10.59 -24.52
C TRP A 268 -30.44 11.93 -23.84
N ARG A 269 -30.22 12.99 -24.59
CA ARG A 269 -30.53 14.37 -24.20
C ARG A 269 -31.99 14.68 -24.57
N PHE A 270 -32.91 14.28 -23.70
CA PHE A 270 -34.33 14.45 -23.89
C PHE A 270 -34.75 15.94 -23.97
N ASP A 271 -34.01 16.80 -23.27
CA ASP A 271 -34.19 18.27 -23.32
C ASP A 271 -33.98 18.90 -24.70
N LYS A 272 -33.26 18.21 -25.60
CA LYS A 272 -33.03 18.68 -26.96
C LYS A 272 -34.08 18.23 -27.98
N GLU A 273 -35.05 17.41 -27.54
CA GLU A 273 -36.13 16.97 -28.43
C GLU A 273 -37.18 18.07 -28.65
N THR A 274 -37.77 18.09 -29.86
CA THR A 274 -38.80 19.06 -30.21
C THR A 274 -40.05 18.91 -29.39
N PHE A 275 -40.35 17.73 -28.91
CA PHE A 275 -41.51 17.38 -28.10
C PHE A 275 -41.24 17.45 -26.56
N PHE A 276 -40.12 18.07 -26.15
CA PHE A 276 -39.80 18.24 -24.74
C PHE A 276 -40.86 19.08 -24.02
N PRO A 277 -41.57 18.53 -23.01
CA PRO A 277 -42.79 19.14 -22.48
C PRO A 277 -42.54 20.23 -21.46
N PHE A 278 -41.32 20.37 -20.96
CA PHE A 278 -41.00 21.32 -19.88
C PHE A 278 -40.44 22.65 -20.41
N ASN A 279 -40.63 23.69 -19.63
CA ASN A 279 -40.04 24.99 -19.92
C ASN A 279 -38.48 24.91 -19.79
N ARG A 280 -37.79 25.15 -20.86
CA ARG A 280 -36.31 25.07 -20.95
C ARG A 280 -35.59 26.12 -20.10
N ASN A 281 -36.28 27.18 -19.67
CA ASN A 281 -35.72 28.14 -18.73
C ASN A 281 -35.71 27.62 -17.29
N ILE A 282 -36.53 26.59 -16.99
CA ILE A 282 -36.60 25.93 -15.66
C ILE A 282 -35.81 24.62 -15.68
N VAL A 283 -36.05 23.79 -16.72
CA VAL A 283 -35.36 22.53 -16.91
C VAL A 283 -34.44 22.66 -18.12
N ASN A 284 -33.23 23.14 -17.88
CA ASN A 284 -32.26 23.42 -18.94
C ASN A 284 -31.47 22.17 -19.39
N MET A 285 -31.50 21.07 -18.63
CA MET A 285 -30.89 19.81 -18.98
C MET A 285 -31.71 18.63 -18.45
N PHE A 286 -32.08 17.72 -19.35
CA PHE A 286 -32.65 16.42 -18.99
C PHE A 286 -31.99 15.33 -19.83
N LYS A 287 -31.15 14.53 -19.18
CA LYS A 287 -30.37 13.44 -19.80
C LYS A 287 -30.66 12.11 -19.12
N VAL A 288 -31.02 11.12 -19.91
CA VAL A 288 -31.15 9.73 -19.50
C VAL A 288 -29.87 8.98 -19.91
N ARG A 289 -29.35 8.11 -19.05
CA ARG A 289 -28.19 7.26 -19.35
C ARG A 289 -28.44 5.84 -18.85
N ALA A 290 -27.94 4.88 -19.64
CA ALA A 290 -27.83 3.49 -19.26
C ALA A 290 -26.44 2.98 -19.64
N SER A 291 -25.84 2.13 -18.78
CA SER A 291 -24.54 1.54 -19.06
C SER A 291 -24.46 0.14 -18.50
N TYR A 292 -23.71 -0.70 -19.21
CA TYR A 292 -23.32 -2.04 -18.76
C TYR A 292 -21.83 -2.20 -18.97
N GLY A 293 -21.16 -2.92 -18.08
CA GLY A 293 -19.73 -3.18 -18.21
C GLY A 293 -19.29 -4.34 -17.33
N GLU A 294 -18.24 -5.00 -17.78
CA GLU A 294 -17.54 -6.04 -17.03
C GLU A 294 -16.22 -5.50 -16.52
N LEU A 295 -15.84 -5.91 -15.30
CA LEU A 295 -14.60 -5.52 -14.66
C LEU A 295 -13.83 -6.75 -14.21
N GLY A 296 -12.52 -6.70 -14.34
CA GLY A 296 -11.61 -7.71 -13.80
C GLY A 296 -11.13 -7.35 -12.40
N ASN A 297 -10.80 -8.38 -11.62
CA ASN A 297 -10.11 -8.24 -10.35
C ASN A 297 -8.94 -9.24 -10.33
N GLU A 298 -7.72 -8.75 -10.10
CA GLU A 298 -6.51 -9.54 -9.99
C GLU A 298 -5.88 -9.50 -8.58
N ASN A 299 -6.67 -9.20 -7.55
CA ASN A 299 -6.18 -9.07 -6.18
C ASN A 299 -5.80 -10.45 -5.58
N ILE A 300 -4.78 -11.05 -6.15
CA ILE A 300 -4.11 -12.29 -5.71
C ILE A 300 -2.63 -12.01 -5.47
N GLY A 301 -2.01 -12.81 -4.60
CA GLY A 301 -0.57 -12.71 -4.32
C GLY A 301 0.28 -13.05 -5.55
N GLU A 302 1.52 -12.54 -5.54
CA GLU A 302 2.49 -12.84 -6.60
C GLU A 302 2.80 -14.34 -6.62
N TYR A 303 2.97 -14.88 -7.85
CA TYR A 303 3.34 -16.30 -8.08
C TYR A 303 2.40 -17.36 -7.50
N MET A 304 1.21 -16.98 -7.01
CA MET A 304 0.24 -17.91 -6.41
C MET A 304 -0.22 -19.03 -7.34
N TYR A 305 -0.03 -18.90 -8.65
CA TYR A 305 -0.31 -19.95 -9.63
C TYR A 305 0.78 -21.04 -9.71
N GLN A 306 1.91 -20.84 -9.02
CA GLN A 306 2.99 -21.82 -8.96
C GLN A 306 2.84 -22.67 -7.70
N ALA A 307 3.13 -23.97 -7.82
CA ALA A 307 3.23 -24.84 -6.65
C ALA A 307 4.49 -24.44 -5.87
N VAL A 308 4.30 -23.83 -4.70
CA VAL A 308 5.40 -23.46 -3.81
C VAL A 308 5.69 -24.61 -2.86
N MET A 309 6.92 -25.12 -2.87
CA MET A 309 7.39 -26.03 -1.83
C MET A 309 7.84 -25.20 -0.62
N ALA A 310 7.12 -25.31 0.49
CA ALA A 310 7.58 -24.77 1.76
C ALA A 310 8.74 -25.65 2.27
N ARG A 311 9.86 -25.04 2.60
CA ARG A 311 10.97 -25.70 3.28
C ARG A 311 10.58 -25.88 4.75
N ASN A 312 10.06 -27.06 5.09
CA ASN A 312 9.96 -27.43 6.49
C ASN A 312 11.37 -27.77 6.98
N ASN A 313 11.86 -27.02 7.96
CA ASN A 313 13.04 -27.41 8.73
C ASN A 313 12.64 -28.60 9.61
N MET A 314 12.57 -29.80 9.03
CA MET A 314 12.61 -31.01 9.82
C MET A 314 14.08 -31.23 10.19
N THR A 315 14.43 -30.91 11.42
CA THR A 315 15.63 -31.44 12.08
C THR A 315 15.34 -32.89 12.40
N TYR A 316 16.06 -33.78 11.77
CA TYR A 316 16.18 -35.18 12.20
C TYR A 316 17.11 -35.25 13.43
#